data_58ca32b5f5002d0d8cf96551183033c2
#
_entry.id   58ca32b5f5002d0d8cf96551183033c2
#
_cell.length_a   1.000
_cell.length_b   1.000
_cell.length_c   1.000
_cell.angle_alpha   90.00
_cell.angle_beta   90.00
_cell.angle_gamma   90.00
#
_symmetry.space_group_name_H-M   'P 1'
#
loop_
_entity.id
_entity.type
_entity.pdbx_description
1 polymer ?
#
loop_
_entity_poly.entity_id
_entity_poly.type
_entity_poly.pdbx_seq_one_letter_code
_entity_poly.pdbx_strand_id
1 'polypeptide(L)'
;SVYKVKPLLAILAQQNPYTLNISSLCKSLNISRNVLLKLIDLLDKAALIRRLFADSESWGQINKPEKILFENTNLMYALSPNADVGTLRETFCASMLIKGYKIAMPQKGDILADNHYLFEVGGKNKNHKQIANIPNSYVVADNIDIGFENKIPLWLFGFLY
;
A
#
# COMPACT_ATOMS: atom_id res chain seq x y z
N SER A 1 -20.68 10.05 11.87
CA SER A 1 -19.31 9.85 11.31
C SER A 1 -19.30 9.28 9.89
N VAL A 2 -20.37 8.64 9.42
CA VAL A 2 -20.46 8.05 8.06
C VAL A 2 -20.25 9.10 6.97
N TYR A 3 -20.73 10.31 7.12
CA TYR A 3 -20.51 11.42 6.18
C TYR A 3 -19.05 11.88 6.06
N LYS A 4 -18.15 11.43 6.94
CA LYS A 4 -16.70 11.68 6.86
C LYS A 4 -15.95 10.63 6.01
N VAL A 5 -16.59 9.53 5.64
CA VAL A 5 -15.99 8.45 4.84
C VAL A 5 -15.57 8.95 3.47
N LYS A 6 -16.47 9.60 2.72
CA LYS A 6 -16.16 10.14 1.39
C LYS A 6 -15.00 11.15 1.41
N PRO A 7 -15.02 12.19 2.29
CA PRO A 7 -13.88 13.10 2.40
C PRO A 7 -12.58 12.40 2.78
N LEU A 8 -12.61 11.41 3.68
CA LEU A 8 -11.41 10.65 4.05
C LEU A 8 -10.85 9.88 2.85
N LEU A 9 -11.67 9.15 2.13
CA LEU A 9 -11.24 8.41 0.94
C LEU A 9 -10.69 9.34 -0.14
N ALA A 10 -11.32 10.50 -0.37
CA ALA A 10 -10.84 11.49 -1.33
C ALA A 10 -9.47 12.06 -0.94
N ILE A 11 -9.24 12.34 0.34
CA ILE A 11 -7.93 12.79 0.84
C ILE A 11 -6.88 11.69 0.67
N LEU A 12 -7.19 10.45 1.03
CA LEU A 12 -6.27 9.32 0.89
C LEU A 12 -5.90 9.06 -0.58
N ALA A 13 -6.84 9.23 -1.51
CA ALA A 13 -6.58 9.05 -2.94
C ALA A 13 -5.67 10.14 -3.56
N GLN A 14 -5.62 11.31 -2.94
CA GLN A 14 -4.79 12.44 -3.39
C GLN A 14 -3.42 12.48 -2.71
N GLN A 15 -3.26 11.82 -1.58
CA GLN A 15 -2.01 11.82 -0.83
C GLN A 15 -1.05 10.76 -1.33
N ASN A 16 0.21 11.13 -1.46
CA ASN A 16 1.30 10.18 -1.63
C ASN A 16 1.38 9.31 -0.36
N PRO A 17 1.38 7.96 -0.45
CA PRO A 17 1.20 7.05 0.69
C PRO A 17 2.32 7.09 1.72
N TYR A 18 3.44 7.77 1.44
CA TYR A 18 4.65 7.76 2.28
C TYR A 18 4.53 8.46 3.63
N THR A 19 3.48 9.22 3.89
CA THR A 19 3.35 9.92 5.18
C THR A 19 1.91 10.01 5.63
N LEU A 20 1.42 8.95 6.30
CA LEU A 20 0.14 9.01 6.98
C LEU A 20 0.22 9.96 8.16
N ASN A 21 -0.13 11.22 7.94
CA ASN A 21 -0.17 12.22 9.00
C ASN A 21 -1.55 12.25 9.68
N ILE A 22 -1.70 11.45 10.73
CA ILE A 22 -2.95 11.35 11.50
C ILE A 22 -3.41 12.73 12.01
N SER A 23 -2.50 13.58 12.48
CA SER A 23 -2.86 14.89 13.02
C SER A 23 -3.41 15.83 11.93
N SER A 24 -2.83 15.80 10.73
CA SER A 24 -3.32 16.54 9.57
C SER A 24 -4.71 16.06 9.14
N LEU A 25 -4.91 14.74 9.04
CA LEU A 25 -6.20 14.13 8.71
C LEU A 25 -7.28 14.49 9.73
N CYS A 26 -6.97 14.46 11.03
CA CYS A 26 -7.89 14.87 12.08
C CYS A 26 -8.33 16.33 11.91
N LYS A 27 -7.39 17.23 11.62
CA LYS A 27 -7.68 18.65 11.37
C LYS A 27 -8.56 18.84 10.13
N SER A 28 -8.16 18.25 9.00
CA SER A 28 -8.89 18.38 7.73
C SER A 28 -10.33 17.83 7.81
N LEU A 29 -10.54 16.77 8.58
CA LEU A 29 -11.84 16.14 8.74
C LEU A 29 -12.64 16.69 9.93
N ASN A 30 -12.02 17.49 10.78
CA ASN A 30 -12.57 17.97 12.06
C ASN A 30 -13.13 16.81 12.91
N ILE A 31 -12.28 15.81 13.18
CA ILE A 31 -12.58 14.64 14.00
C ILE A 31 -11.43 14.32 14.95
N SER A 32 -11.75 13.62 16.04
CA SER A 32 -10.74 13.15 16.97
C SER A 32 -9.92 11.99 16.40
N ARG A 33 -8.70 11.80 16.94
CA ARG A 33 -7.82 10.68 16.59
C ARG A 33 -8.52 9.31 16.71
N ASN A 34 -9.26 9.10 17.78
CA ASN A 34 -9.96 7.83 18.02
C ASN A 34 -11.05 7.57 16.98
N VAL A 35 -11.78 8.60 16.56
CA VAL A 35 -12.79 8.50 15.50
C VAL A 35 -12.12 8.20 14.18
N LEU A 36 -11.01 8.88 13.85
CA LEU A 36 -10.26 8.62 12.61
C LEU A 36 -9.75 7.19 12.54
N LEU A 37 -9.08 6.68 13.58
CA LEU A 37 -8.57 5.32 13.61
C LEU A 37 -9.67 4.26 13.50
N LYS A 38 -10.83 4.49 14.14
CA LYS A 38 -12.01 3.62 13.97
C LYS A 38 -12.55 3.64 12.53
N LEU A 39 -12.60 4.81 11.89
CA LEU A 39 -13.02 4.91 10.47
C LEU A 39 -12.06 4.14 9.56
N ILE A 40 -10.76 4.30 9.75
CA ILE A 40 -9.73 3.57 9.01
C ILE A 40 -9.89 2.05 9.22
N ASP A 41 -10.10 1.59 10.45
CA ASP A 41 -10.34 0.17 10.75
C ASP A 41 -11.61 -0.36 10.05
N LEU A 42 -12.69 0.41 10.04
CA LEU A 42 -13.93 0.03 9.35
C LEU A 42 -13.76 -0.03 7.83
N LEU A 43 -13.01 0.90 7.24
CA LEU A 43 -12.72 0.91 5.81
C LEU A 43 -11.84 -0.27 5.38
N ASP A 44 -10.89 -0.67 6.21
CA ASP A 44 -10.07 -1.87 6.02
C ASP A 44 -10.93 -3.15 6.08
N LYS A 45 -11.78 -3.27 7.10
CA LYS A 45 -12.74 -4.38 7.22
C LYS A 45 -13.75 -4.44 6.07
N ALA A 46 -14.12 -3.29 5.51
CA ALA A 46 -15.00 -3.19 4.35
C ALA A 46 -14.28 -3.43 3.01
N ALA A 47 -12.98 -3.78 3.03
CA ALA A 47 -12.14 -3.98 1.86
C ALA A 47 -12.15 -2.79 0.88
N LEU A 48 -12.15 -1.56 1.41
CA LEU A 48 -11.98 -0.34 0.63
C LEU A 48 -10.52 0.14 0.65
N ILE A 49 -9.87 -0.06 1.77
CA ILE A 49 -8.44 0.23 1.96
C ILE A 49 -7.74 -0.96 2.61
N ARG A 50 -6.42 -0.93 2.62
CA ARG A 50 -5.55 -1.90 3.27
C ARG A 50 -4.57 -1.17 4.18
N ARG A 51 -4.55 -1.55 5.46
CA ARG A 51 -3.56 -1.07 6.42
C ARG A 51 -2.32 -1.94 6.36
N LEU A 52 -1.15 -1.33 6.22
CA LEU A 52 0.14 -1.99 6.38
C LEU A 52 0.78 -1.54 7.69
N PHE A 53 1.22 -2.51 8.47
CA PHE A 53 1.95 -2.32 9.71
C PHE A 53 3.39 -2.81 9.55
N ALA A 54 4.30 -2.32 10.40
CA ALA A 54 5.68 -2.80 10.41
C ALA A 54 5.78 -4.29 10.80
N ASP A 55 4.82 -4.78 11.57
CA ASP A 55 4.68 -6.18 11.92
C ASP A 55 3.33 -6.70 11.44
N SER A 56 3.33 -7.82 10.73
CA SER A 56 2.11 -8.46 10.23
C SER A 56 1.19 -8.98 11.35
N GLU A 57 1.69 -9.18 12.56
CA GLU A 57 0.90 -9.62 13.72
C GLU A 57 0.09 -8.48 14.37
N SER A 58 0.37 -7.24 14.04
CA SER A 58 -0.39 -6.07 14.52
C SER A 58 -1.78 -5.91 13.89
N TRP A 59 -2.17 -6.82 13.02
CA TRP A 59 -3.48 -6.89 12.40
C TRP A 59 -4.57 -7.16 13.46
N GLY A 60 -5.53 -6.30 13.58
CA GLY A 60 -6.61 -6.42 14.57
C GLY A 60 -6.52 -5.42 15.69
N GLN A 61 -5.41 -4.73 15.85
CA GLN A 61 -5.30 -3.61 16.78
C GLN A 61 -5.77 -2.30 16.13
N ILE A 62 -6.46 -1.45 16.87
CA ILE A 62 -6.84 -0.09 16.43
C ILE A 62 -5.62 0.84 16.60
N ASN A 63 -4.52 0.47 15.97
CA ASN A 63 -3.28 1.22 16.01
C ASN A 63 -3.10 2.05 14.73
N LYS A 64 -2.21 3.03 14.79
CA LYS A 64 -1.80 3.79 13.62
C LYS A 64 -1.07 2.85 12.65
N PRO A 65 -1.56 2.65 11.41
CA PRO A 65 -0.79 1.94 10.39
C PRO A 65 0.39 2.77 9.92
N GLU A 66 1.43 2.12 9.42
CA GLU A 66 2.57 2.78 8.78
C GLU A 66 2.18 3.33 7.40
N LYS A 67 1.39 2.57 6.65
CA LYS A 67 0.94 2.90 5.31
C LYS A 67 -0.52 2.49 5.11
N ILE A 68 -1.24 3.24 4.28
CA ILE A 68 -2.57 2.87 3.79
C ILE A 68 -2.52 2.80 2.27
N LEU A 69 -2.99 1.69 1.72
CA LEU A 69 -3.22 1.52 0.28
C LEU A 69 -4.72 1.32 0.03
N PHE A 70 -5.19 1.59 -1.17
CA PHE A 70 -6.52 1.17 -1.59
C PHE A 70 -6.56 -0.34 -1.83
N GLU A 71 -7.72 -0.95 -1.72
CA GLU A 71 -7.89 -2.39 -1.98
C GLU A 71 -7.55 -2.75 -3.43
N ASN A 72 -7.85 -1.84 -4.37
CA ASN A 72 -7.49 -2.00 -5.77
C ASN A 72 -7.30 -0.66 -6.49
N THR A 73 -6.67 -0.71 -7.64
CA THR A 73 -6.35 0.48 -8.44
C THR A 73 -7.57 1.12 -9.09
N ASN A 74 -8.65 0.36 -9.39
CA ASN A 74 -9.87 0.91 -9.95
C ASN A 74 -10.54 1.87 -8.97
N LEU A 75 -10.57 1.53 -7.69
CA LEU A 75 -11.09 2.40 -6.64
C LEU A 75 -10.27 3.69 -6.52
N MET A 76 -8.94 3.62 -6.64
CA MET A 76 -8.10 4.81 -6.68
C MET A 76 -8.48 5.73 -7.83
N TYR A 77 -8.59 5.22 -9.05
CA TYR A 77 -8.96 6.01 -10.23
C TYR A 77 -10.36 6.61 -10.13
N ALA A 78 -11.32 5.88 -9.55
CA ALA A 78 -12.67 6.39 -9.34
C ALA A 78 -12.70 7.59 -8.37
N LEU A 79 -11.77 7.66 -7.43
CA LEU A 79 -11.69 8.72 -6.42
C LEU A 79 -10.73 9.85 -6.81
N SER A 80 -9.72 9.57 -7.60
CA SER A 80 -8.71 10.54 -8.07
C SER A 80 -8.24 10.20 -9.47
N PRO A 81 -8.72 10.91 -10.51
CA PRO A 81 -8.25 10.70 -11.89
C PRO A 81 -6.76 10.93 -12.08
N ASN A 82 -6.14 11.73 -11.22
CA ASN A 82 -4.70 12.06 -11.21
C ASN A 82 -3.95 11.27 -10.12
N ALA A 83 -4.31 10.01 -9.90
CA ALA A 83 -3.62 9.17 -8.94
C ALA A 83 -2.13 9.04 -9.26
N ASP A 84 -1.28 9.09 -8.22
CA ASP A 84 0.16 8.92 -8.36
C ASP A 84 0.50 7.53 -8.90
N VAL A 85 1.30 7.48 -9.98
CA VAL A 85 1.66 6.24 -10.68
C VAL A 85 2.48 5.29 -9.78
N GLY A 86 3.33 5.84 -8.91
CA GLY A 86 4.07 5.02 -7.92
C GLY A 86 3.11 4.30 -6.98
N THR A 87 2.16 5.04 -6.44
CA THR A 87 1.12 4.50 -5.55
C THR A 87 0.22 3.47 -6.26
N LEU A 88 -0.11 3.69 -7.54
CA LEU A 88 -0.86 2.71 -8.32
C LEU A 88 -0.12 1.38 -8.46
N ARG A 89 1.19 1.43 -8.77
CA ARG A 89 2.04 0.22 -8.87
C ARG A 89 2.10 -0.55 -7.57
N GLU A 90 2.33 0.14 -6.47
CA GLU A 90 2.37 -0.47 -5.14
C GLU A 90 1.01 -1.04 -4.74
N THR A 91 -0.08 -0.31 -4.99
CA THR A 91 -1.45 -0.78 -4.73
C THR A 91 -1.76 -2.03 -5.53
N PHE A 92 -1.41 -2.08 -6.82
CA PHE A 92 -1.59 -3.27 -7.64
C PHE A 92 -0.80 -4.46 -7.10
N CYS A 93 0.49 -4.27 -6.83
CA CYS A 93 1.37 -5.32 -6.30
C CYS A 93 0.83 -5.87 -4.96
N ALA A 94 0.46 -4.99 -4.02
CA ALA A 94 -0.09 -5.37 -2.72
C ALA A 94 -1.43 -6.11 -2.86
N SER A 95 -2.33 -5.64 -3.75
CA SER A 95 -3.65 -6.25 -3.97
C SER A 95 -3.57 -7.67 -4.54
N MET A 96 -2.52 -7.97 -5.28
CA MET A 96 -2.25 -9.32 -5.79
C MET A 96 -1.59 -10.20 -4.72
N LEU A 97 -0.54 -9.70 -4.06
CA LEU A 97 0.18 -10.46 -3.03
C LEU A 97 -0.71 -10.91 -1.88
N ILE A 98 -1.64 -10.09 -1.42
CA ILE A 98 -2.49 -10.42 -0.27
C ILE A 98 -3.42 -11.61 -0.52
N LYS A 99 -3.57 -12.05 -1.75
CA LYS A 99 -4.34 -13.25 -2.11
C LYS A 99 -3.72 -14.53 -1.55
N GLY A 100 -2.39 -14.56 -1.42
CA GLY A 100 -1.65 -15.74 -0.96
C GLY A 100 -0.64 -15.49 0.16
N TYR A 101 -0.38 -14.24 0.52
CA TYR A 101 0.68 -13.86 1.47
C TYR A 101 0.17 -12.88 2.54
N LYS A 102 0.74 -12.96 3.73
CA LYS A 102 0.63 -11.89 4.73
C LYS A 102 1.58 -10.77 4.36
N ILE A 103 1.09 -9.56 4.19
CA ILE A 103 1.92 -8.41 3.81
C ILE A 103 2.10 -7.44 4.96
N ALA A 104 3.29 -6.84 5.05
CA ALA A 104 3.69 -5.86 6.05
C ALA A 104 4.50 -4.73 5.39
N MET A 105 4.67 -3.62 6.11
CA MET A 105 5.55 -2.53 5.74
C MET A 105 6.97 -2.84 6.22
N PRO A 106 7.96 -3.01 5.31
CA PRO A 106 9.34 -3.26 5.71
C PRO A 106 10.06 -1.96 6.13
N GLN A 107 11.21 -2.10 6.80
CA GLN A 107 12.10 -0.97 7.07
C GLN A 107 12.77 -0.41 5.80
N LYS A 108 13.02 -1.28 4.82
CA LYS A 108 13.54 -0.94 3.49
C LYS A 108 12.69 -1.64 2.44
N GLY A 109 12.50 -0.99 1.28
CA GLY A 109 11.61 -1.51 0.25
C GLY A 109 10.16 -1.09 0.49
N ASP A 110 9.23 -1.64 -0.28
CA ASP A 110 7.84 -1.19 -0.30
C ASP A 110 6.88 -2.20 0.35
N ILE A 111 7.10 -3.51 0.16
CA ILE A 111 6.23 -4.58 0.67
C ILE A 111 7.08 -5.75 1.14
N LEU A 112 6.77 -6.26 2.33
CA LEU A 112 7.31 -7.51 2.87
C LEU A 112 6.19 -8.55 2.89
N ALA A 113 6.41 -9.70 2.22
CA ALA A 113 5.45 -10.79 2.18
C ALA A 113 5.96 -11.98 3.00
N ASP A 114 5.10 -12.51 3.90
CA ASP A 114 5.34 -13.61 4.83
C ASP A 114 6.65 -13.47 5.65
N ASN A 115 7.04 -12.24 5.98
CA ASN A 115 8.31 -11.92 6.64
C ASN A 115 9.55 -12.52 5.93
N HIS A 116 9.43 -12.83 4.64
CA HIS A 116 10.44 -13.55 3.88
C HIS A 116 10.81 -12.90 2.55
N TYR A 117 9.82 -12.48 1.76
CA TYR A 117 10.04 -11.89 0.44
C TYR A 117 9.92 -10.37 0.51
N LEU A 118 10.99 -9.67 0.15
CA LEU A 118 11.03 -8.22 0.12
C LEU A 118 10.86 -7.70 -1.30
N PHE A 119 9.91 -6.80 -1.51
CA PHE A 119 9.63 -6.19 -2.81
C PHE A 119 9.87 -4.69 -2.79
N GLU A 120 10.57 -4.20 -3.81
CA GLU A 120 10.78 -2.80 -4.14
C GLU A 120 10.06 -2.53 -5.46
N VAL A 121 8.97 -1.75 -5.43
CA VAL A 121 8.07 -1.56 -6.58
C VAL A 121 8.38 -0.25 -7.30
N GLY A 122 8.35 -0.25 -8.63
CA GLY A 122 8.60 0.98 -9.37
C GLY A 122 8.42 0.86 -10.88
N GLY A 123 8.91 1.87 -11.59
CA GLY A 123 8.92 1.89 -13.05
C GLY A 123 10.11 1.14 -13.65
N LYS A 124 10.20 1.15 -14.98
CA LYS A 124 11.24 0.46 -15.78
C LYS A 124 12.67 0.66 -15.26
N ASN A 125 12.99 1.87 -14.79
CA ASN A 125 14.35 2.23 -14.35
C ASN A 125 14.60 1.97 -12.86
N LYS A 126 13.62 1.41 -12.12
CA LYS A 126 13.81 1.04 -10.72
C LYS A 126 14.96 0.04 -10.59
N ASN A 127 15.83 0.25 -9.63
CA ASN A 127 17.00 -0.59 -9.40
C ASN A 127 17.01 -1.18 -7.99
N HIS A 128 17.88 -2.14 -7.78
CA HIS A 128 18.00 -2.92 -6.53
C HIS A 128 18.78 -2.22 -5.41
N LYS A 129 19.24 -0.97 -5.59
CA LYS A 129 20.18 -0.32 -4.64
C LYS A 129 19.67 -0.23 -3.21
N GLN A 130 18.39 0.05 -3.01
CA GLN A 130 17.81 0.22 -1.65
C GLN A 130 17.72 -1.10 -0.88
N ILE A 131 17.56 -2.21 -1.59
CA ILE A 131 17.39 -3.56 -1.05
C ILE A 131 18.58 -4.47 -1.36
N ALA A 132 19.65 -3.90 -1.88
CA ALA A 132 20.89 -4.64 -2.14
C ALA A 132 21.38 -5.36 -0.88
N ASN A 133 21.85 -6.59 -1.02
CA ASN A 133 22.33 -7.46 0.06
C ASN A 133 21.25 -7.92 1.06
N ILE A 134 19.97 -7.70 0.78
CA ILE A 134 18.88 -8.31 1.56
C ILE A 134 18.48 -9.62 0.87
N PRO A 135 18.55 -10.77 1.56
CA PRO A 135 18.12 -12.04 0.99
C PRO A 135 16.65 -11.99 0.55
N ASN A 136 16.31 -12.75 -0.50
CA ASN A 136 14.94 -12.85 -1.02
C ASN A 136 14.31 -11.49 -1.36
N SER A 137 15.13 -10.56 -1.87
CA SER A 137 14.68 -9.22 -2.27
C SER A 137 14.58 -9.10 -3.78
N TYR A 138 13.51 -8.47 -4.24
CA TYR A 138 13.15 -8.37 -5.66
C TYR A 138 12.72 -6.95 -6.03
N VAL A 139 13.10 -6.50 -7.21
CA VAL A 139 12.54 -5.29 -7.82
C VAL A 139 11.35 -5.68 -8.67
N VAL A 140 10.19 -5.12 -8.36
CA VAL A 140 8.97 -5.29 -9.17
C VAL A 140 8.84 -4.08 -10.07
N ALA A 141 9.11 -4.26 -11.36
CA ALA A 141 9.20 -3.16 -12.31
C ALA A 141 8.04 -3.15 -13.31
N ASP A 142 7.40 -1.99 -13.43
CA ASP A 142 6.42 -1.72 -14.46
C ASP A 142 7.11 -1.33 -15.79
N ASN A 143 6.38 -1.50 -16.90
CA ASN A 143 6.85 -1.19 -18.26
C ASN A 143 8.10 -2.00 -18.69
N ILE A 144 8.19 -3.26 -18.25
CA ILE A 144 9.11 -4.26 -18.77
C ILE A 144 8.35 -5.54 -19.10
N ASP A 145 8.72 -6.19 -20.18
CA ASP A 145 8.06 -7.42 -20.65
C ASP A 145 8.71 -8.68 -20.06
N ILE A 146 10.03 -8.65 -19.87
CA ILE A 146 10.83 -9.78 -19.43
C ILE A 146 11.61 -9.39 -18.17
N GLY A 147 11.61 -10.28 -17.18
CA GLY A 147 12.42 -10.15 -15.97
C GLY A 147 13.86 -10.60 -16.20
N PHE A 148 14.75 -10.14 -15.35
CA PHE A 148 16.14 -10.54 -15.32
C PHE A 148 16.65 -10.57 -13.87
N GLU A 149 17.28 -11.64 -13.46
CA GLU A 149 17.77 -11.85 -12.09
C GLU A 149 16.64 -11.61 -11.04
N ASN A 150 16.85 -10.66 -10.13
CA ASN A 150 15.89 -10.29 -9.10
C ASN A 150 14.90 -9.20 -9.54
N LYS A 151 14.82 -8.92 -10.84
CA LYS A 151 13.87 -7.95 -11.40
C LYS A 151 12.72 -8.65 -12.08
N ILE A 152 11.51 -8.47 -11.54
CA ILE A 152 10.27 -9.15 -11.96
C ILE A 152 9.34 -8.13 -12.61
N PRO A 153 8.76 -8.42 -13.79
CA PRO A 153 7.72 -7.58 -14.35
C PRO A 153 6.48 -7.46 -13.45
N LEU A 154 6.01 -6.23 -13.23
CA LEU A 154 4.85 -5.98 -12.37
C LEU A 154 3.59 -6.72 -12.85
N TRP A 155 3.38 -6.84 -14.16
CA TRP A 155 2.21 -7.50 -14.74
C TRP A 155 2.09 -8.98 -14.36
N LEU A 156 3.21 -9.67 -14.06
CA LEU A 156 3.19 -11.07 -13.61
C LEU A 156 2.45 -11.27 -12.29
N PHE A 157 2.41 -10.26 -11.45
CA PHE A 157 1.67 -10.31 -10.19
C PHE A 157 0.16 -10.44 -10.40
N GLY A 158 -0.35 -10.04 -11.55
CA GLY A 158 -1.75 -10.23 -11.95
C GLY A 158 -2.19 -11.69 -12.05
N PHE A 159 -1.26 -12.64 -12.00
CA PHE A 159 -1.54 -14.09 -12.03
C PHE A 159 -1.44 -14.75 -10.64
N LEU A 160 -1.23 -13.99 -9.57
CA LEU A 160 -1.26 -14.49 -8.19
C LEU A 160 -2.71 -14.58 -7.69
N TYR A 161 -3.43 -15.66 -8.07
CA TYR A 161 -4.81 -15.90 -7.62
C TYR A 161 -5.09 -17.41 -7.53
#